data_974d4f719a0737ddc93cca1174c52c38
#
_entry.id   974d4f719a0737ddc93cca1174c52c38
#
_cell.length_a   1.000
_cell.length_b   1.000
_cell.length_c   1.000
_cell.angle_alpha   90.00
_cell.angle_beta   90.00
_cell.angle_gamma   90.00
#
_symmetry.space_group_name_H-M   'P 1'
#
loop_
_entity.id
_entity.type
_entity.pdbx_description
1 polymer ?
#
loop_
_entity_poly.entity_id
_entity_poly.type
_entity_poly.pdbx_seq_one_letter_code
_entity_poly.pdbx_strand_id
1 'polypeptide(L)'
;MRIAVAQMNTQAGDFEFTAQTMLEYAQRAQQQGAELVIYPAPTLTGLLSVPEADTEGLFADLSEIINSLSEKLPIAALIPVVTEFDGSAASEALLVRNGAVTPLKLTAQIAHMSALARSASSAQTSGENTFELAKFEAGGLTFGVAFTYDDLDAWQDVDDSLDAVIYLPYFGFAVDDSSSAMGMAVAESRYLGDVEEFDSWLIAANSVGAYGNQVFCGSSFFLSPSGDLVKQAASFSEDMVVCDVDQDTIENFDREDTAGVYNSALTTWGVLATGVRDYTVKSGFDGAFIAVDGSLNSLVTMALASDALGPMRVHVLLLPNKDSRATSAAELLTARLRVNKVAVDSTVFSTLTDTKLISAYGYAYADQHNYLTLETADKTILALKGTEISSAHSLWPLGDMYHADIVDLARV
;
A
#
# COMPACT_ATOMS: atom_id res chain seq x y z
N MET A 1 -18.30 -10.11 20.44
CA MET A 1 -18.28 -8.72 19.91
C MET A 1 -18.16 -8.73 18.40
N ARG A 2 -18.93 -7.89 17.70
CA ARG A 2 -18.83 -7.79 16.23
C ARG A 2 -17.90 -6.65 15.85
N ILE A 3 -16.86 -6.95 15.06
CA ILE A 3 -15.79 -6.02 14.69
C ILE A 3 -15.74 -5.88 13.17
N ALA A 4 -15.58 -4.64 12.69
CA ALA A 4 -15.34 -4.32 11.30
C ALA A 4 -13.89 -3.89 11.09
N VAL A 5 -13.25 -4.36 10.02
CA VAL A 5 -11.99 -3.82 9.51
C VAL A 5 -12.27 -3.07 8.21
N ALA A 6 -11.92 -1.80 8.19
CA ALA A 6 -12.04 -0.94 7.03
C ALA A 6 -10.72 -0.94 6.24
N GLN A 7 -10.71 -1.51 5.04
CA GLN A 7 -9.57 -1.49 4.14
C GLN A 7 -9.72 -0.34 3.16
N MET A 8 -8.92 0.72 3.34
CA MET A 8 -9.11 2.01 2.68
C MET A 8 -7.91 2.39 1.81
N ASN A 9 -8.20 3.10 0.72
CA ASN A 9 -7.20 3.76 -0.12
C ASN A 9 -7.34 5.28 0.05
N THR A 10 -6.58 5.85 0.96
CA THR A 10 -6.63 7.28 1.26
C THR A 10 -5.58 8.08 0.50
N GLN A 11 -5.73 9.40 0.49
CA GLN A 11 -4.76 10.31 -0.08
C GLN A 11 -4.04 11.06 1.03
N ALA A 12 -2.71 10.97 1.06
CA ALA A 12 -1.90 11.69 2.03
C ALA A 12 -2.17 13.21 1.94
N GLY A 13 -2.39 13.84 3.12
CA GLY A 13 -2.63 15.27 3.22
C GLY A 13 -4.08 15.73 2.96
N ASP A 14 -4.97 14.87 2.47
CA ASP A 14 -6.40 15.18 2.33
C ASP A 14 -7.18 14.66 3.55
N PHE A 15 -7.03 15.35 4.66
CA PHE A 15 -7.62 14.95 5.93
C PHE A 15 -9.15 14.99 5.93
N GLU A 16 -9.74 16.02 5.29
CA GLU A 16 -11.19 16.18 5.26
C GLU A 16 -11.87 15.07 4.47
N PHE A 17 -11.36 14.77 3.28
CA PHE A 17 -11.87 13.69 2.45
C PHE A 17 -11.69 12.34 3.14
N THR A 18 -10.53 12.10 3.72
CA THR A 18 -10.23 10.85 4.45
C THR A 18 -11.17 10.69 5.64
N ALA A 19 -11.37 11.72 6.44
CA ALA A 19 -12.27 11.70 7.59
C ALA A 19 -13.73 11.44 7.17
N GLN A 20 -14.18 12.05 6.07
CA GLN A 20 -15.50 11.79 5.52
C GLN A 20 -15.66 10.32 5.09
N THR A 21 -14.66 9.77 4.41
CA THR A 21 -14.64 8.35 4.00
C THR A 21 -14.65 7.43 5.22
N MET A 22 -13.88 7.74 6.27
CA MET A 22 -13.90 6.99 7.53
C MET A 22 -15.31 6.96 8.15
N LEU A 23 -16.02 8.09 8.16
CA LEU A 23 -17.39 8.15 8.67
C LEU A 23 -18.33 7.25 7.85
N GLU A 24 -18.20 7.21 6.54
CA GLU A 24 -18.98 6.34 5.67
C GLU A 24 -18.73 4.86 5.98
N TYR A 25 -17.47 4.47 6.18
CA TYR A 25 -17.13 3.11 6.62
C TYR A 25 -17.70 2.79 8.00
N ALA A 26 -17.60 3.69 8.97
CA ALA A 26 -18.18 3.50 10.31
C ALA A 26 -19.71 3.35 10.27
N GLN A 27 -20.40 4.12 9.43
CA GLN A 27 -21.84 4.00 9.24
C GLN A 27 -22.23 2.64 8.61
N ARG A 28 -21.47 2.20 7.59
CA ARG A 28 -21.66 0.87 6.98
C ARG A 28 -21.40 -0.25 7.98
N ALA A 29 -20.35 -0.12 8.81
CA ALA A 29 -20.03 -1.07 9.87
C ALA A 29 -21.17 -1.15 10.90
N GLN A 30 -21.69 -0.01 11.35
CA GLN A 30 -22.86 0.06 12.26
C GLN A 30 -24.08 -0.63 11.65
N GLN A 31 -24.38 -0.40 10.37
CA GLN A 31 -25.50 -1.04 9.67
C GLN A 31 -25.38 -2.56 9.63
N GLN A 32 -24.15 -3.10 9.66
CA GLN A 32 -23.86 -4.52 9.75
C GLN A 32 -23.77 -5.03 11.20
N GLY A 33 -24.07 -4.17 12.17
CA GLY A 33 -24.11 -4.50 13.59
C GLY A 33 -22.73 -4.52 14.27
N ALA A 34 -21.70 -3.95 13.64
CA ALA A 34 -20.39 -3.83 14.28
C ALA A 34 -20.43 -2.84 15.45
N GLU A 35 -19.67 -3.13 16.49
CA GLU A 35 -19.51 -2.33 17.70
C GLU A 35 -18.18 -1.57 17.73
N LEU A 36 -17.20 -2.07 16.96
CA LEU A 36 -15.88 -1.47 16.77
C LEU A 36 -15.53 -1.48 15.28
N VAL A 37 -15.00 -0.37 14.76
CA VAL A 37 -14.36 -0.32 13.47
C VAL A 37 -12.86 -0.07 13.64
N ILE A 38 -12.05 -0.86 12.94
CA ILE A 38 -10.58 -0.75 12.93
C ILE A 38 -10.18 -0.18 11.58
N TYR A 39 -9.43 0.93 11.61
CA TYR A 39 -8.85 1.54 10.42
C TYR A 39 -7.39 1.10 10.27
N PRO A 40 -6.88 0.96 9.05
CA PRO A 40 -5.50 0.56 8.82
C PRO A 40 -4.52 1.71 9.12
N ALA A 41 -3.28 1.38 9.41
CA ALA A 41 -2.22 2.37 9.49
C ALA A 41 -1.69 2.68 8.08
N PRO A 42 -1.38 3.93 7.78
CA PRO A 42 -1.70 5.21 8.44
C PRO A 42 -2.87 5.95 7.75
N THR A 43 -4.09 5.69 8.17
CA THR A 43 -5.30 6.15 7.46
C THR A 43 -5.37 7.67 7.27
N LEU A 44 -5.27 8.45 8.34
CA LEU A 44 -5.44 9.92 8.26
C LEU A 44 -4.21 10.62 7.68
N THR A 45 -3.04 10.25 8.14
CA THR A 45 -1.81 10.95 7.77
C THR A 45 -1.23 10.47 6.44
N GLY A 46 -1.55 9.27 5.99
CA GLY A 46 -0.77 8.61 4.97
C GLY A 46 0.70 8.46 5.41
N LEU A 47 1.56 7.98 4.52
CA LEU A 47 3.00 8.00 4.73
C LEU A 47 3.54 9.38 4.37
N LEU A 48 3.34 10.36 5.26
CA LEU A 48 3.82 11.72 5.01
C LEU A 48 5.32 11.79 5.20
N SER A 49 6.01 12.14 4.13
CA SER A 49 7.37 12.67 4.17
C SER A 49 7.27 14.16 4.48
N VAL A 50 6.99 14.52 5.74
CA VAL A 50 6.88 15.93 6.12
C VAL A 50 8.26 16.48 6.46
N PRO A 51 8.71 17.57 5.83
CA PRO A 51 9.89 18.29 6.30
C PRO A 51 9.68 18.77 7.74
N GLU A 52 10.69 18.67 8.59
CA GLU A 52 10.63 19.05 10.01
C GLU A 52 10.03 20.46 10.27
N ALA A 53 10.09 21.35 9.28
CA ALA A 53 9.60 22.72 9.39
C ALA A 53 8.06 22.86 9.38
N ASP A 54 7.32 21.86 8.89
CA ASP A 54 5.86 21.96 8.69
C ASP A 54 5.05 21.02 9.61
N THR A 55 5.68 20.34 10.55
CA THR A 55 5.03 19.35 11.41
C THR A 55 4.03 19.96 12.39
N GLU A 56 4.29 21.16 12.91
CA GLU A 56 3.41 21.81 13.90
C GLU A 56 2.02 22.11 13.33
N GLY A 57 1.94 22.61 12.10
CA GLY A 57 0.68 22.84 11.38
C GLY A 57 -0.07 21.54 11.13
N LEU A 58 0.64 20.53 10.66
CA LEU A 58 0.08 19.21 10.38
C LEU A 58 -0.58 18.58 11.61
N PHE A 59 0.09 18.62 12.76
CA PHE A 59 -0.46 18.04 14.00
C PHE A 59 -1.63 18.85 14.57
N ALA A 60 -1.67 20.16 14.34
CA ALA A 60 -2.82 21.00 14.71
C ALA A 60 -4.05 20.61 13.87
N ASP A 61 -3.90 20.51 12.56
CA ASP A 61 -4.97 20.10 11.63
C ASP A 61 -5.45 18.68 11.93
N LEU A 62 -4.52 17.75 12.17
CA LEU A 62 -4.84 16.38 12.56
C LEU A 62 -5.67 16.32 13.86
N SER A 63 -5.31 17.13 14.85
CA SER A 63 -6.03 17.19 16.12
C SER A 63 -7.44 17.73 15.94
N GLU A 64 -7.65 18.73 15.09
CA GLU A 64 -8.97 19.28 14.77
C GLU A 64 -9.86 18.23 14.08
N ILE A 65 -9.31 17.51 13.10
CA ILE A 65 -10.02 16.46 12.39
C ILE A 65 -10.39 15.30 13.33
N ILE A 66 -9.48 14.85 14.19
CA ILE A 66 -9.75 13.78 15.17
C ILE A 66 -10.87 14.20 16.13
N ASN A 67 -10.86 15.44 16.62
CA ASN A 67 -11.92 15.95 17.48
C ASN A 67 -13.26 15.96 16.74
N SER A 68 -13.30 16.44 15.50
CA SER A 68 -14.50 16.41 14.67
C SER A 68 -15.02 14.99 14.40
N LEU A 69 -14.12 14.04 14.14
CA LEU A 69 -14.47 12.63 13.97
C LEU A 69 -15.05 12.03 15.25
N SER A 70 -14.47 12.35 16.40
CA SER A 70 -14.90 11.79 17.69
C SER A 70 -16.35 12.11 18.02
N GLU A 71 -16.83 13.28 17.61
CA GLU A 71 -18.22 13.70 17.80
C GLU A 71 -19.21 13.03 16.83
N LYS A 72 -18.73 12.56 15.67
CA LYS A 72 -19.58 12.08 14.57
C LYS A 72 -19.57 10.56 14.41
N LEU A 73 -18.54 9.87 14.92
CA LEU A 73 -18.44 8.42 14.80
C LEU A 73 -19.59 7.71 15.48
N PRO A 74 -20.35 6.86 14.77
CA PRO A 74 -21.55 6.23 15.29
C PRO A 74 -21.26 5.01 16.20
N ILE A 75 -20.05 4.45 16.11
CA ILE A 75 -19.55 3.31 16.89
C ILE A 75 -18.13 3.57 17.36
N ALA A 76 -17.61 2.74 18.25
CA ALA A 76 -16.21 2.81 18.66
C ALA A 76 -15.29 2.62 17.45
N ALA A 77 -14.16 3.33 17.43
CA ALA A 77 -13.18 3.27 16.36
C ALA A 77 -11.77 3.19 16.92
N LEU A 78 -10.94 2.33 16.32
CA LEU A 78 -9.49 2.33 16.50
C LEU A 78 -8.85 3.02 15.30
N ILE A 79 -8.20 4.16 15.54
CA ILE A 79 -7.64 5.02 14.51
C ILE A 79 -6.13 5.13 14.70
N PRO A 80 -5.32 4.48 13.83
CA PRO A 80 -3.88 4.69 13.84
C PRO A 80 -3.53 6.07 13.28
N VAL A 81 -2.63 6.77 13.96
CA VAL A 81 -2.13 8.08 13.55
C VAL A 81 -0.63 8.18 13.76
N VAL A 82 -0.02 9.15 13.09
CA VAL A 82 1.34 9.61 13.39
C VAL A 82 1.20 10.82 14.28
N THR A 83 1.91 10.83 15.42
CA THR A 83 1.95 11.93 16.37
C THR A 83 3.38 12.42 16.54
N GLU A 84 3.56 13.55 17.23
CA GLU A 84 4.85 13.99 17.68
C GLU A 84 5.09 13.53 19.13
N PHE A 85 6.23 12.89 19.35
CA PHE A 85 6.67 12.52 20.68
C PHE A 85 8.16 12.87 20.82
N ASP A 86 8.47 13.74 21.79
CA ASP A 86 9.84 14.20 22.09
C ASP A 86 10.60 14.76 20.86
N GLY A 87 9.89 15.52 20.01
CA GLY A 87 10.43 16.12 18.78
C GLY A 87 10.61 15.13 17.63
N SER A 88 10.07 13.92 17.73
CA SER A 88 10.12 12.89 16.69
C SER A 88 8.72 12.39 16.36
N ALA A 89 8.50 11.97 15.11
CA ALA A 89 7.26 11.34 14.71
C ALA A 89 7.17 9.93 15.33
N ALA A 90 6.02 9.60 15.90
CA ALA A 90 5.73 8.32 16.52
C ALA A 90 4.38 7.76 16.05
N SER A 91 4.28 6.42 15.91
CA SER A 91 3.00 5.76 15.71
C SER A 91 2.18 5.78 16.99
N GLU A 92 0.91 6.07 16.86
CA GLU A 92 -0.05 6.07 17.95
C GLU A 92 -1.35 5.41 17.49
N ALA A 93 -2.04 4.74 18.37
CA ALA A 93 -3.41 4.28 18.16
C ALA A 93 -4.35 5.06 19.05
N LEU A 94 -5.38 5.62 18.47
CA LEU A 94 -6.42 6.34 19.19
C LEU A 94 -7.67 5.50 19.27
N LEU A 95 -8.12 5.18 20.48
CA LEU A 95 -9.44 4.63 20.71
C LEU A 95 -10.44 5.78 20.84
N VAL A 96 -11.34 5.87 19.87
CA VAL A 96 -12.41 6.87 19.86
C VAL A 96 -13.72 6.19 20.23
N ARG A 97 -14.37 6.67 21.29
CA ARG A 97 -15.61 6.10 21.80
C ARG A 97 -16.47 7.16 22.48
N ASN A 98 -17.73 7.29 22.04
CA ASN A 98 -18.71 8.21 22.64
C ASN A 98 -18.20 9.67 22.76
N GLY A 99 -17.52 10.17 21.74
CA GLY A 99 -16.96 11.51 21.72
C GLY A 99 -15.64 11.68 22.48
N ALA A 100 -15.14 10.63 23.15
CA ALA A 100 -13.87 10.65 23.85
C ALA A 100 -12.76 10.03 22.99
N VAL A 101 -11.60 10.66 22.98
CA VAL A 101 -10.38 10.18 22.31
C VAL A 101 -9.39 9.74 23.38
N THR A 102 -8.99 8.48 23.34
CA THR A 102 -8.02 7.90 24.29
C THR A 102 -6.79 7.44 23.51
N PRO A 103 -5.64 8.12 23.66
CA PRO A 103 -4.37 7.64 23.13
C PRO A 103 -3.96 6.34 23.84
N LEU A 104 -3.46 5.37 23.08
CA LEU A 104 -3.03 4.08 23.61
C LEU A 104 -1.51 3.97 23.80
N LYS A 105 -0.77 5.06 23.56
CA LYS A 105 0.67 5.22 23.72
C LYS A 105 1.49 4.01 23.25
N LEU A 106 1.70 3.95 21.96
CA LEU A 106 2.72 3.08 21.42
C LEU A 106 4.03 3.85 21.31
N THR A 107 5.04 3.38 22.02
CA THR A 107 6.39 3.97 21.98
C THR A 107 7.22 3.52 20.78
N ALA A 108 6.61 2.97 19.75
CA ALA A 108 7.31 2.70 18.52
C ALA A 108 7.74 4.03 17.87
N GLN A 109 9.00 4.42 18.05
CA GLN A 109 9.59 5.49 17.27
C GLN A 109 9.56 5.07 15.78
N ILE A 110 8.80 5.76 14.96
CA ILE A 110 8.97 5.68 13.52
C ILE A 110 10.26 6.45 13.21
N ALA A 111 11.39 5.78 13.39
CA ALA A 111 12.65 6.30 12.88
C ALA A 111 12.53 6.39 11.37
N HIS A 112 12.26 7.59 10.86
CA HIS A 112 12.19 7.94 9.45
C HIS A 112 11.43 6.96 8.55
N MET A 113 10.24 7.35 8.10
CA MET A 113 9.46 6.66 7.06
C MET A 113 10.06 6.84 5.65
N SER A 114 11.39 6.88 5.54
CA SER A 114 12.09 6.82 4.26
C SER A 114 12.68 5.43 4.05
N ALA A 115 12.77 4.99 2.79
CA ALA A 115 13.36 3.71 2.40
C ALA A 115 14.82 3.50 2.91
N LEU A 116 15.49 4.58 3.34
CA LEU A 116 16.80 4.56 4.00
C LEU A 116 16.77 3.99 5.43
N ALA A 117 15.62 3.96 6.09
CA ALA A 117 15.53 3.46 7.47
C ALA A 117 15.57 1.92 7.56
N ARG A 118 15.25 1.20 6.48
CA ARG A 118 15.43 -0.26 6.46
C ARG A 118 16.91 -0.70 6.56
N SER A 119 17.86 0.14 6.19
CA SER A 119 19.28 -0.12 6.37
C SER A 119 19.82 0.34 7.73
N ALA A 120 19.05 1.10 8.50
CA ALA A 120 19.44 1.64 9.80
C ALA A 120 18.90 0.84 11.00
N SER A 121 18.00 -0.12 10.79
CA SER A 121 17.49 -0.98 11.86
C SER A 121 18.54 -1.92 12.46
N SER A 122 19.76 -1.93 11.94
CA SER A 122 20.92 -2.58 12.56
C SER A 122 21.74 -1.65 13.48
N ALA A 123 21.39 -0.38 13.62
CA ALA A 123 22.04 0.53 14.54
C ALA A 123 21.35 0.43 15.91
N GLN A 124 21.97 -0.31 16.80
CA GLN A 124 21.66 -0.38 18.23
C GLN A 124 21.41 1.01 18.81
N THR A 125 20.18 1.34 19.09
CA THR A 125 19.87 2.37 20.06
C THR A 125 20.02 1.75 21.44
N SER A 126 21.19 1.98 22.04
CA SER A 126 21.46 1.72 23.45
C SER A 126 20.71 2.75 24.31
N GLY A 127 19.45 2.50 24.57
CA GLY A 127 18.64 3.14 25.57
C GLY A 127 17.59 2.13 26.01
N GLU A 128 17.47 1.89 27.31
CA GLU A 128 16.40 1.09 27.90
C GLU A 128 15.06 1.76 27.61
N ASN A 129 14.56 1.66 26.38
CA ASN A 129 13.16 1.96 26.06
C ASN A 129 12.36 0.70 26.42
N THR A 130 11.75 0.70 27.57
CA THR A 130 10.66 -0.21 27.89
C THR A 130 9.54 0.05 26.90
N PHE A 131 9.38 -0.85 25.93
CA PHE A 131 8.22 -0.84 25.03
C PHE A 131 6.98 -1.13 25.90
N GLU A 132 6.18 -0.12 26.17
CA GLU A 132 4.84 -0.36 26.72
C GLU A 132 3.93 -0.76 25.57
N LEU A 133 3.53 -2.04 25.54
CA LEU A 133 2.54 -2.55 24.61
C LEU A 133 1.17 -1.95 24.92
N ALA A 134 0.51 -1.45 23.88
CA ALA A 134 -0.78 -0.80 24.02
C ALA A 134 -1.90 -1.83 24.12
N LYS A 135 -2.71 -1.76 25.17
CA LYS A 135 -3.91 -2.57 25.33
C LYS A 135 -5.12 -1.72 25.69
N PHE A 136 -6.31 -2.20 25.33
CA PHE A 136 -7.57 -1.57 25.68
C PHE A 136 -8.69 -2.61 25.83
N GLU A 137 -9.77 -2.20 26.49
CA GLU A 137 -10.97 -3.00 26.64
C GLU A 137 -12.13 -2.40 25.81
N ALA A 138 -12.86 -3.26 25.09
CA ALA A 138 -14.09 -2.91 24.42
C ALA A 138 -15.04 -4.12 24.32
N GLY A 139 -16.34 -3.91 24.56
CA GLY A 139 -17.34 -4.98 24.46
C GLY A 139 -17.11 -6.16 25.39
N GLY A 140 -16.35 -5.97 26.48
CA GLY A 140 -15.97 -7.03 27.42
C GLY A 140 -14.78 -7.89 26.98
N LEU A 141 -14.12 -7.52 25.88
CA LEU A 141 -12.91 -8.16 25.37
C LEU A 141 -11.69 -7.27 25.57
N THR A 142 -10.53 -7.88 25.76
CA THR A 142 -9.23 -7.22 25.93
C THR A 142 -8.42 -7.35 24.65
N PHE A 143 -7.97 -6.22 24.09
CA PHE A 143 -7.25 -6.13 22.84
C PHE A 143 -5.82 -5.65 23.07
N GLY A 144 -4.85 -6.32 22.43
CA GLY A 144 -3.51 -5.83 22.20
C GLY A 144 -3.40 -5.12 20.86
N VAL A 145 -2.46 -4.17 20.70
CA VAL A 145 -2.20 -3.49 19.43
C VAL A 145 -0.73 -3.66 19.05
N ALA A 146 -0.47 -4.02 17.80
CA ALA A 146 0.86 -4.20 17.21
C ALA A 146 0.96 -3.45 15.88
N PHE A 147 2.10 -2.80 15.62
CA PHE A 147 2.39 -2.13 14.33
C PHE A 147 3.51 -2.81 13.55
N THR A 148 4.33 -3.60 14.23
CA THR A 148 5.49 -4.27 13.67
C THR A 148 5.47 -5.75 14.03
N TYR A 149 6.32 -6.54 13.39
CA TYR A 149 6.55 -7.92 13.80
C TYR A 149 7.17 -8.00 15.20
N ASP A 150 8.07 -7.06 15.54
CA ASP A 150 8.67 -7.00 16.88
C ASP A 150 7.58 -6.76 17.97
N ASP A 151 6.52 -6.01 17.64
CA ASP A 151 5.39 -5.84 18.56
C ASP A 151 4.57 -7.13 18.69
N LEU A 152 4.40 -7.91 17.62
CA LEU A 152 3.75 -9.22 17.67
C LEU A 152 4.57 -10.18 18.54
N ASP A 153 5.88 -10.26 18.31
CA ASP A 153 6.78 -11.08 19.13
C ASP A 153 6.74 -10.66 20.61
N ALA A 154 6.67 -9.35 20.88
CA ALA A 154 6.60 -8.85 22.24
C ALA A 154 5.30 -9.23 22.96
N TRP A 155 4.19 -9.39 22.25
CA TRP A 155 2.94 -9.88 22.82
C TRP A 155 3.01 -11.35 23.25
N GLN A 156 3.88 -12.16 22.66
CA GLN A 156 4.11 -13.56 23.03
C GLN A 156 4.72 -13.68 24.44
N ASP A 157 5.49 -12.70 24.87
CA ASP A 157 6.17 -12.68 26.17
C ASP A 157 5.30 -12.10 27.30
N VAL A 158 4.06 -11.68 27.02
CA VAL A 158 3.18 -11.03 28.01
C VAL A 158 2.26 -12.05 28.68
N ASP A 159 2.35 -12.12 30.00
CA ASP A 159 1.55 -13.03 30.86
C ASP A 159 0.06 -12.59 31.00
N ASP A 160 -0.38 -11.61 30.21
CA ASP A 160 -1.76 -11.10 30.23
C ASP A 160 -2.62 -11.86 29.19
N SER A 161 -3.77 -12.37 29.61
CA SER A 161 -4.73 -12.95 28.67
C SER A 161 -5.33 -11.88 27.79
N LEU A 162 -5.13 -11.99 26.46
CA LEU A 162 -5.79 -11.18 25.45
C LEU A 162 -6.91 -11.99 24.78
N ASP A 163 -7.97 -11.31 24.35
CA ASP A 163 -8.98 -11.92 23.49
C ASP A 163 -8.61 -11.77 22.01
N ALA A 164 -7.90 -10.70 21.67
CA ALA A 164 -7.39 -10.48 20.31
C ALA A 164 -6.17 -9.56 20.29
N VAL A 165 -5.28 -9.78 19.31
CA VAL A 165 -4.23 -8.84 18.90
C VAL A 165 -4.64 -8.17 17.61
N ILE A 166 -4.61 -6.83 17.58
CA ILE A 166 -4.90 -6.02 16.39
C ILE A 166 -3.57 -5.60 15.76
N TYR A 167 -3.30 -6.08 14.55
CA TYR A 167 -2.09 -5.81 13.81
C TYR A 167 -2.33 -4.73 12.73
N LEU A 168 -1.59 -3.64 12.83
CA LEU A 168 -1.72 -2.42 12.01
C LEU A 168 -0.40 -2.10 11.29
N PRO A 169 0.01 -2.87 10.27
CA PRO A 169 1.31 -2.70 9.65
C PRO A 169 1.45 -1.36 8.93
N TYR A 170 2.64 -0.74 9.05
CA TYR A 170 3.00 0.52 8.40
C TYR A 170 3.84 0.36 7.14
N PHE A 171 4.15 -0.85 6.73
CA PHE A 171 5.04 -1.11 5.60
C PHE A 171 4.28 -1.66 4.40
N GLY A 172 4.65 -1.19 3.23
CA GLY A 172 4.15 -1.68 1.95
C GLY A 172 4.88 -2.92 1.47
N PHE A 173 4.49 -3.40 0.30
CA PHE A 173 5.07 -4.56 -0.36
C PHE A 173 6.57 -4.38 -0.65
N ALA A 174 7.34 -5.44 -0.41
CA ALA A 174 8.73 -5.59 -0.81
C ALA A 174 8.90 -6.89 -1.62
N VAL A 175 9.56 -6.81 -2.78
CA VAL A 175 9.72 -7.95 -3.70
C VAL A 175 10.51 -9.11 -3.08
N ASP A 176 11.45 -8.79 -2.21
CA ASP A 176 12.33 -9.73 -1.52
C ASP A 176 11.75 -10.26 -0.19
N ASP A 177 10.57 -9.77 0.20
CA ASP A 177 9.86 -10.21 1.40
C ASP A 177 8.40 -10.54 1.09
N SER A 178 8.12 -11.83 0.87
CA SER A 178 6.75 -12.30 0.58
C SER A 178 5.78 -12.07 1.75
N SER A 179 6.27 -11.90 2.99
CA SER A 179 5.43 -11.61 4.14
C SER A 179 4.84 -10.20 4.09
N SER A 180 5.47 -9.29 3.36
CA SER A 180 4.95 -7.94 3.11
C SER A 180 3.66 -7.92 2.28
N ALA A 181 3.37 -9.00 1.54
CA ALA A 181 2.07 -9.23 0.90
C ALA A 181 1.18 -10.03 1.86
N MET A 182 0.37 -9.35 2.64
CA MET A 182 -0.43 -9.95 3.71
C MET A 182 -1.25 -11.16 3.27
N GLY A 183 -1.85 -11.11 2.08
CA GLY A 183 -2.59 -12.25 1.53
C GLY A 183 -1.72 -13.48 1.28
N MET A 184 -0.47 -13.30 0.84
CA MET A 184 0.50 -14.39 0.71
C MET A 184 0.93 -14.93 2.06
N ALA A 185 1.23 -14.03 3.01
CA ALA A 185 1.64 -14.42 4.35
C ALA A 185 0.58 -15.29 5.05
N VAL A 186 -0.69 -14.93 4.92
CA VAL A 186 -1.81 -15.75 5.43
C VAL A 186 -1.90 -17.10 4.71
N ALA A 187 -1.81 -17.11 3.36
CA ALA A 187 -1.87 -18.35 2.60
C ALA A 187 -0.70 -19.30 2.90
N GLU A 188 0.46 -18.76 3.27
CA GLU A 188 1.64 -19.51 3.69
C GLU A 188 1.64 -19.83 5.19
N SER A 189 0.55 -19.52 5.92
CA SER A 189 0.40 -19.75 7.35
C SER A 189 1.50 -19.09 8.21
N ARG A 190 2.01 -17.94 7.81
CA ARG A 190 3.14 -17.27 8.50
C ARG A 190 2.77 -16.75 9.88
N TYR A 191 1.50 -16.42 10.11
CA TYR A 191 0.99 -15.95 11.40
C TYR A 191 0.52 -17.09 12.34
N LEU A 192 0.67 -18.36 11.92
CA LEU A 192 0.16 -19.49 12.71
C LEU A 192 0.90 -19.60 14.06
N GLY A 193 2.22 -19.43 14.04
CA GLY A 193 3.03 -19.46 15.27
C GLY A 193 2.60 -18.37 16.26
N ASP A 194 2.40 -17.15 15.77
CA ASP A 194 1.96 -16.03 16.60
C ASP A 194 0.62 -16.31 17.27
N VAL A 195 -0.37 -16.76 16.49
CA VAL A 195 -1.72 -17.04 16.98
C VAL A 195 -1.74 -18.19 17.98
N GLU A 196 -0.95 -19.25 17.74
CA GLU A 196 -0.84 -20.38 18.67
C GLU A 196 -0.17 -19.98 20.00
N GLU A 197 0.78 -19.03 19.97
CA GLU A 197 1.46 -18.56 21.19
C GLU A 197 0.60 -17.56 21.98
N PHE A 198 -0.18 -16.69 21.31
CA PHE A 198 -1.12 -15.77 21.99
C PHE A 198 -2.36 -16.47 22.55
N ASP A 199 -2.75 -17.63 22.01
CA ASP A 199 -4.05 -18.30 22.25
C ASP A 199 -5.23 -17.33 22.11
N SER A 200 -5.17 -16.44 21.09
CA SER A 200 -6.13 -15.36 20.87
C SER A 200 -6.32 -15.04 19.39
N TRP A 201 -7.33 -14.25 19.06
CA TRP A 201 -7.56 -13.80 17.68
C TRP A 201 -6.44 -12.89 17.19
N LEU A 202 -6.09 -13.01 15.90
CA LEU A 202 -5.27 -12.02 15.21
C LEU A 202 -6.11 -11.29 14.16
N ILE A 203 -6.27 -9.98 14.33
CA ILE A 203 -7.06 -9.12 13.47
C ILE A 203 -6.11 -8.17 12.77
N ALA A 204 -5.90 -8.33 11.47
CA ALA A 204 -5.01 -7.46 10.73
C ALA A 204 -5.78 -6.45 9.88
N ALA A 205 -5.49 -5.18 10.05
CA ALA A 205 -6.00 -4.10 9.23
C ALA A 205 -4.88 -3.48 8.39
N ASN A 206 -4.91 -3.75 7.09
CA ASN A 206 -3.92 -3.27 6.14
C ASN A 206 -4.51 -2.23 5.21
N SER A 207 -3.75 -1.19 4.90
CA SER A 207 -4.11 -0.23 3.85
C SER A 207 -4.09 -0.89 2.47
N VAL A 208 -4.73 -0.26 1.51
CA VAL A 208 -4.62 -0.60 0.10
C VAL A 208 -4.26 0.64 -0.70
N GLY A 209 -3.46 0.48 -1.76
CA GLY A 209 -3.07 1.59 -2.63
C GLY A 209 -1.63 2.04 -2.48
N ALA A 210 -1.27 3.06 -3.24
CA ALA A 210 0.08 3.63 -3.23
C ALA A 210 0.15 4.90 -2.37
N TYR A 211 1.20 4.98 -1.55
CA TYR A 211 1.51 6.09 -0.67
C TYR A 211 3.00 6.43 -0.82
N GLY A 212 3.30 7.53 -1.50
CA GLY A 212 4.67 7.86 -1.84
C GLY A 212 5.34 6.77 -2.69
N ASN A 213 6.37 6.15 -2.16
CA ASN A 213 7.12 5.06 -2.80
C ASN A 213 6.72 3.65 -2.32
N GLN A 214 5.66 3.53 -1.54
CA GLN A 214 5.19 2.25 -1.02
C GLN A 214 3.82 1.89 -1.58
N VAL A 215 3.58 0.60 -1.78
CA VAL A 215 2.28 0.07 -2.21
C VAL A 215 1.81 -0.96 -1.21
N PHE A 216 0.58 -0.77 -0.71
CA PHE A 216 -0.08 -1.67 0.21
C PHE A 216 -1.06 -2.57 -0.54
N CYS A 217 -1.00 -3.87 -0.23
CA CYS A 217 -1.77 -4.88 -0.96
C CYS A 217 -3.21 -5.06 -0.47
N GLY A 218 -3.59 -4.49 0.67
CA GLY A 218 -4.83 -4.83 1.33
C GLY A 218 -4.78 -6.23 1.95
N SER A 219 -5.80 -7.05 1.70
CA SER A 219 -5.93 -8.41 2.27
C SER A 219 -6.01 -8.42 3.80
N SER A 220 -6.65 -7.43 4.39
CA SER A 220 -6.96 -7.41 5.83
C SER A 220 -7.69 -8.69 6.22
N PHE A 221 -7.46 -9.22 7.43
CA PHE A 221 -7.97 -10.53 7.77
C PHE A 221 -8.34 -10.70 9.26
N PHE A 222 -9.06 -11.77 9.55
CA PHE A 222 -9.31 -12.31 10.89
C PHE A 222 -8.84 -13.76 10.92
N LEU A 223 -7.87 -14.07 11.79
CA LEU A 223 -7.47 -15.43 12.16
C LEU A 223 -8.03 -15.76 13.53
N SER A 224 -8.61 -16.96 13.66
CA SER A 224 -9.07 -17.48 14.94
C SER A 224 -7.88 -17.90 15.84
N PRO A 225 -8.10 -18.14 17.15
CA PRO A 225 -7.06 -18.70 18.02
C PRO A 225 -6.50 -20.05 17.56
N SER A 226 -7.25 -20.82 16.75
CA SER A 226 -6.78 -22.05 16.11
C SER A 226 -5.98 -21.82 14.82
N GLY A 227 -5.74 -20.57 14.40
CA GLY A 227 -5.04 -20.24 13.17
C GLY A 227 -5.88 -20.38 11.90
N ASP A 228 -7.19 -20.61 12.02
CA ASP A 228 -8.08 -20.68 10.86
C ASP A 228 -8.39 -19.27 10.32
N LEU A 229 -8.27 -19.11 8.99
CA LEU A 229 -8.68 -17.88 8.31
C LEU A 229 -10.21 -17.81 8.28
N VAL A 230 -10.77 -16.86 9.04
CA VAL A 230 -12.22 -16.69 9.18
C VAL A 230 -12.78 -15.72 8.17
N LYS A 231 -12.13 -14.59 7.98
CA LYS A 231 -12.47 -13.56 6.99
C LYS A 231 -11.22 -12.94 6.41
N GLN A 232 -11.30 -12.58 5.11
CA GLN A 232 -10.25 -11.83 4.43
C GLN A 232 -10.86 -10.81 3.47
N ALA A 233 -10.32 -9.61 3.47
CA ALA A 233 -10.64 -8.57 2.51
C ALA A 233 -9.96 -8.83 1.16
N ALA A 234 -10.49 -8.23 0.11
CA ALA A 234 -9.93 -8.33 -1.23
C ALA A 234 -8.51 -7.75 -1.31
N SER A 235 -7.66 -8.34 -2.17
CA SER A 235 -6.37 -7.76 -2.50
C SER A 235 -6.53 -6.61 -3.50
N PHE A 236 -5.71 -5.57 -3.36
CA PHE A 236 -5.60 -4.42 -4.30
C PHE A 236 -6.87 -3.60 -4.51
N SER A 237 -7.85 -3.71 -3.65
CA SER A 237 -9.08 -2.93 -3.69
C SER A 237 -9.57 -2.54 -2.31
N GLU A 238 -10.31 -1.44 -2.22
CA GLU A 238 -11.00 -1.07 -0.99
C GLU A 238 -12.06 -2.11 -0.64
N ASP A 239 -12.17 -2.42 0.65
CA ASP A 239 -13.11 -3.41 1.15
C ASP A 239 -13.48 -3.14 2.62
N MET A 240 -14.45 -3.87 3.13
CA MET A 240 -14.79 -3.91 4.54
C MET A 240 -15.21 -5.32 4.93
N VAL A 241 -14.49 -5.91 5.84
CA VAL A 241 -14.82 -7.23 6.40
C VAL A 241 -15.33 -7.08 7.82
N VAL A 242 -16.37 -7.86 8.15
CA VAL A 242 -17.00 -7.86 9.48
C VAL A 242 -17.01 -9.27 10.01
N CYS A 243 -16.57 -9.44 11.26
CA CYS A 243 -16.48 -10.72 11.93
C CYS A 243 -16.98 -10.64 13.37
N ASP A 244 -17.59 -11.71 13.86
CA ASP A 244 -17.87 -11.89 15.28
C ASP A 244 -16.64 -12.51 15.94
N VAL A 245 -16.03 -11.75 16.85
CA VAL A 245 -14.89 -12.17 17.65
C VAL A 245 -15.45 -12.67 18.99
N ASP A 246 -15.42 -13.99 19.19
CA ASP A 246 -15.98 -14.66 20.35
C ASP A 246 -15.17 -15.93 20.61
N GLN A 247 -14.93 -16.24 21.88
CA GLN A 247 -14.21 -17.46 22.25
C GLN A 247 -15.03 -18.74 21.97
N ASP A 248 -16.36 -18.62 21.91
CA ASP A 248 -17.26 -19.77 21.76
C ASP A 248 -17.62 -20.11 20.31
N THR A 249 -17.31 -19.27 19.32
CA THR A 249 -17.85 -19.36 17.95
C THR A 249 -17.00 -20.21 16.99
N ILE A 250 -15.93 -20.86 17.46
CA ILE A 250 -14.94 -21.57 16.60
C ILE A 250 -15.54 -22.81 15.90
N GLU A 251 -16.69 -23.33 16.33
CA GLU A 251 -17.20 -24.62 15.85
C GLU A 251 -18.00 -24.60 14.53
N ASN A 252 -18.38 -23.44 13.97
CA ASN A 252 -19.33 -23.36 12.85
C ASN A 252 -18.96 -22.35 11.75
N PHE A 253 -17.70 -22.25 11.37
CA PHE A 253 -17.34 -21.45 10.20
C PHE A 253 -17.51 -22.25 8.91
N ASP A 254 -18.43 -21.80 8.03
CA ASP A 254 -18.30 -22.06 6.61
C ASP A 254 -16.95 -21.46 6.17
N ARG A 255 -15.94 -22.33 6.00
CA ARG A 255 -14.70 -21.95 5.33
C ARG A 255 -15.10 -21.47 3.94
N GLU A 256 -15.21 -20.16 3.75
CA GLU A 256 -15.10 -19.64 2.41
C GLU A 256 -13.73 -20.10 1.91
N ASP A 257 -13.71 -20.80 0.78
CA ASP A 257 -12.49 -21.27 0.11
C ASP A 257 -11.74 -20.04 -0.45
N THR A 258 -11.29 -19.18 0.46
CA THR A 258 -10.60 -17.90 0.19
C THR A 258 -9.10 -18.11 -0.02
N ALA A 259 -8.61 -19.36 0.07
CA ALA A 259 -7.27 -19.70 -0.34
C ALA A 259 -7.12 -19.54 -1.86
N GLY A 260 -7.12 -18.28 -2.32
CA GLY A 260 -6.67 -17.97 -3.67
C GLY A 260 -5.28 -18.55 -3.87
N VAL A 261 -5.03 -19.14 -5.02
CA VAL A 261 -3.68 -19.55 -5.39
C VAL A 261 -2.86 -18.27 -5.52
N TYR A 262 -2.17 -17.89 -4.44
CA TYR A 262 -1.28 -16.74 -4.46
C TYR A 262 -0.06 -17.11 -5.31
N ASN A 263 0.09 -16.40 -6.40
CA ASN A 263 1.25 -16.49 -7.28
C ASN A 263 2.08 -15.23 -7.11
N SER A 264 3.34 -15.36 -6.74
CA SER A 264 4.26 -14.23 -6.51
C SER A 264 4.29 -13.26 -7.69
N ALA A 265 4.32 -13.75 -8.93
CA ALA A 265 4.32 -12.90 -10.12
C ALA A 265 2.99 -12.13 -10.30
N LEU A 266 1.84 -12.78 -10.03
CA LEU A 266 0.53 -12.11 -10.03
C LEU A 266 0.41 -11.07 -8.94
N THR A 267 0.90 -11.35 -7.74
CA THR A 267 0.93 -10.40 -6.63
C THR A 267 1.80 -9.19 -6.99
N THR A 268 3.00 -9.43 -7.50
CA THR A 268 3.89 -8.35 -7.97
C THR A 268 3.25 -7.54 -9.08
N TRP A 269 2.58 -8.17 -10.04
CA TRP A 269 1.82 -7.45 -11.07
C TRP A 269 0.75 -6.55 -10.46
N GLY A 270 -0.06 -7.06 -9.52
CA GLY A 270 -1.08 -6.30 -8.80
C GLY A 270 -0.51 -5.08 -8.06
N VAL A 271 0.65 -5.26 -7.40
CA VAL A 271 1.38 -4.17 -6.73
C VAL A 271 1.79 -3.09 -7.74
N LEU A 272 2.43 -3.47 -8.83
CA LEU A 272 2.90 -2.54 -9.85
C LEU A 272 1.73 -1.80 -10.53
N ALA A 273 0.65 -2.53 -10.85
CA ALA A 273 -0.55 -1.93 -11.43
C ALA A 273 -1.21 -0.94 -10.46
N THR A 274 -1.30 -1.29 -9.18
CA THR A 274 -1.82 -0.39 -8.13
C THR A 274 -0.93 0.84 -8.00
N GLY A 275 0.39 0.68 -7.97
CA GLY A 275 1.36 1.78 -7.91
C GLY A 275 1.21 2.75 -9.08
N VAL A 276 1.15 2.24 -10.31
CA VAL A 276 0.97 3.07 -11.51
C VAL A 276 -0.37 3.79 -11.49
N ARG A 277 -1.46 3.08 -11.15
CA ARG A 277 -2.82 3.65 -11.09
C ARG A 277 -2.89 4.78 -10.09
N ASP A 278 -2.52 4.49 -8.86
CA ASP A 278 -2.68 5.43 -7.75
C ASP A 278 -1.75 6.64 -7.90
N TYR A 279 -0.49 6.43 -8.30
CA TYR A 279 0.41 7.55 -8.53
C TYR A 279 -0.12 8.46 -9.64
N THR A 280 -0.62 7.90 -10.74
CA THR A 280 -1.22 8.69 -11.83
C THR A 280 -2.43 9.49 -11.35
N VAL A 281 -3.35 8.85 -10.61
CA VAL A 281 -4.61 9.48 -10.19
C VAL A 281 -4.39 10.48 -9.05
N LYS A 282 -3.66 10.08 -8.01
CA LYS A 282 -3.43 10.92 -6.82
C LYS A 282 -2.55 12.13 -7.11
N SER A 283 -1.68 12.05 -8.13
CA SER A 283 -0.88 13.19 -8.60
C SER A 283 -1.60 14.06 -9.65
N GLY A 284 -2.84 13.74 -10.02
CA GLY A 284 -3.65 14.54 -10.93
C GLY A 284 -3.28 14.42 -12.40
N PHE A 285 -2.61 13.34 -12.83
CA PHE A 285 -2.31 13.11 -14.24
C PHE A 285 -3.52 12.54 -15.00
N ASP A 286 -3.70 13.00 -16.24
CA ASP A 286 -4.81 12.55 -17.10
C ASP A 286 -4.58 11.17 -17.70
N GLY A 287 -3.33 10.71 -17.77
CA GLY A 287 -2.92 9.42 -18.31
C GLY A 287 -1.43 9.17 -18.18
N ALA A 288 -0.94 8.16 -18.89
CA ALA A 288 0.47 7.81 -18.92
C ALA A 288 1.03 7.85 -20.36
N PHE A 289 2.29 8.25 -20.47
CA PHE A 289 3.07 8.23 -21.69
C PHE A 289 4.23 7.23 -21.57
N ILE A 290 4.50 6.49 -22.64
CA ILE A 290 5.57 5.48 -22.70
C ILE A 290 6.30 5.56 -24.04
N ALA A 291 7.62 5.63 -24.00
CA ALA A 291 8.45 5.42 -25.17
C ALA A 291 8.75 3.92 -25.32
N VAL A 292 8.26 3.28 -26.38
CA VAL A 292 8.31 1.83 -26.58
C VAL A 292 9.29 1.48 -27.71
N ASP A 293 10.38 0.80 -27.36
CA ASP A 293 11.43 0.37 -28.28
C ASP A 293 11.33 -1.11 -28.70
N GLY A 294 10.32 -1.83 -28.17
CA GLY A 294 10.10 -3.25 -28.43
C GLY A 294 10.95 -4.19 -27.55
N SER A 295 11.71 -3.66 -26.61
CA SER A 295 12.35 -4.48 -25.56
C SER A 295 11.31 -5.08 -24.62
N LEU A 296 11.66 -6.17 -23.92
CA LEU A 296 10.76 -6.81 -22.96
C LEU A 296 10.24 -5.81 -21.92
N ASN A 297 11.13 -4.98 -21.37
CA ASN A 297 10.78 -3.99 -20.37
C ASN A 297 9.72 -2.99 -20.88
N SER A 298 9.91 -2.46 -22.10
CA SER A 298 8.96 -1.50 -22.67
C SER A 298 7.60 -2.14 -22.98
N LEU A 299 7.60 -3.41 -23.38
CA LEU A 299 6.35 -4.16 -23.63
C LEU A 299 5.61 -4.48 -22.32
N VAL A 300 6.33 -4.92 -21.28
CA VAL A 300 5.76 -5.16 -19.95
C VAL A 300 5.22 -3.86 -19.34
N THR A 301 5.98 -2.76 -19.42
CA THR A 301 5.50 -1.45 -18.92
C THR A 301 4.23 -1.00 -19.64
N MET A 302 4.13 -1.20 -20.95
CA MET A 302 2.93 -0.86 -21.73
C MET A 302 1.73 -1.73 -21.34
N ALA A 303 1.93 -3.03 -21.14
CA ALA A 303 0.87 -3.94 -20.71
C ALA A 303 0.40 -3.58 -19.28
N LEU A 304 1.33 -3.34 -18.37
CA LEU A 304 1.07 -2.91 -17.00
C LEU A 304 0.28 -1.60 -16.94
N ALA A 305 0.69 -0.60 -17.71
CA ALA A 305 -0.01 0.69 -17.76
C ALA A 305 -1.44 0.53 -18.33
N SER A 306 -1.61 -0.32 -19.33
CA SER A 306 -2.92 -0.61 -19.91
C SER A 306 -3.86 -1.29 -18.91
N ASP A 307 -3.33 -2.20 -18.09
CA ASP A 307 -4.08 -2.85 -17.02
C ASP A 307 -4.42 -1.86 -15.89
N ALA A 308 -3.46 -1.08 -15.46
CA ALA A 308 -3.59 -0.12 -14.37
C ALA A 308 -4.57 1.04 -14.66
N LEU A 309 -4.52 1.61 -15.87
CA LEU A 309 -5.22 2.86 -16.22
C LEU A 309 -6.36 2.66 -17.23
N GLY A 310 -6.42 1.51 -17.86
CA GLY A 310 -7.22 1.29 -19.05
C GLY A 310 -6.57 1.86 -20.32
N PRO A 311 -6.83 1.23 -21.48
CA PRO A 311 -6.10 1.54 -22.73
C PRO A 311 -6.27 2.97 -23.23
N MET A 312 -7.40 3.61 -22.90
CA MET A 312 -7.68 4.98 -23.37
C MET A 312 -6.82 6.05 -22.69
N ARG A 313 -6.24 5.74 -21.53
CA ARG A 313 -5.36 6.65 -20.77
C ARG A 313 -3.87 6.35 -20.99
N VAL A 314 -3.53 5.43 -21.89
CA VAL A 314 -2.14 5.06 -22.20
C VAL A 314 -1.77 5.54 -23.59
N HIS A 315 -0.69 6.32 -23.68
CA HIS A 315 -0.18 6.95 -24.89
C HIS A 315 1.23 6.46 -25.16
N VAL A 316 1.45 5.85 -26.34
CA VAL A 316 2.74 5.22 -26.67
C VAL A 316 3.39 5.88 -27.88
N LEU A 317 4.67 6.16 -27.74
CA LEU A 317 5.55 6.57 -28.83
C LEU A 317 6.39 5.35 -29.23
N LEU A 318 6.15 4.81 -30.43
CA LEU A 318 6.95 3.72 -30.95
C LEU A 318 8.30 4.25 -31.44
N LEU A 319 9.38 3.79 -30.81
CA LEU A 319 10.73 4.17 -31.19
C LEU A 319 11.25 3.32 -32.35
N PRO A 320 12.04 3.89 -33.26
CA PRO A 320 12.73 3.12 -34.30
C PRO A 320 13.67 2.08 -33.67
N ASN A 321 13.55 0.81 -34.06
CA ASN A 321 14.46 -0.24 -33.67
C ASN A 321 15.08 -0.93 -34.90
N LYS A 322 16.35 -1.29 -34.79
CA LYS A 322 17.06 -2.03 -35.86
C LYS A 322 16.61 -3.48 -35.96
N ASP A 323 16.13 -4.06 -34.88
CA ASP A 323 15.52 -5.39 -34.85
C ASP A 323 14.06 -5.30 -35.30
N SER A 324 13.77 -5.83 -36.48
CA SER A 324 12.41 -5.86 -37.01
C SER A 324 11.43 -6.67 -36.16
N ARG A 325 11.90 -7.66 -35.38
CA ARG A 325 11.05 -8.44 -34.45
C ARG A 325 10.60 -7.57 -33.28
N ALA A 326 11.50 -6.77 -32.72
CA ALA A 326 11.15 -5.84 -31.63
C ALA A 326 10.12 -4.81 -32.13
N THR A 327 10.33 -4.22 -33.31
CA THR A 327 9.35 -3.30 -33.91
C THR A 327 7.99 -3.96 -34.14
N SER A 328 7.97 -5.17 -34.72
CA SER A 328 6.71 -5.91 -34.96
C SER A 328 6.01 -6.29 -33.65
N ALA A 329 6.75 -6.66 -32.60
CA ALA A 329 6.18 -6.96 -31.29
C ALA A 329 5.52 -5.72 -30.66
N ALA A 330 6.19 -4.56 -30.72
CA ALA A 330 5.65 -3.30 -30.22
C ALA A 330 4.36 -2.89 -30.95
N GLU A 331 4.35 -2.97 -32.28
CA GLU A 331 3.17 -2.65 -33.10
C GLU A 331 2.01 -3.61 -32.81
N LEU A 332 2.28 -4.91 -32.74
CA LEU A 332 1.28 -5.92 -32.46
C LEU A 332 0.66 -5.75 -31.08
N LEU A 333 1.47 -5.51 -30.05
CA LEU A 333 0.99 -5.34 -28.68
C LEU A 333 0.20 -4.04 -28.53
N THR A 334 0.66 -2.93 -29.12
CA THR A 334 -0.06 -1.65 -29.18
C THR A 334 -1.46 -1.83 -29.77
N ALA A 335 -1.57 -2.57 -30.89
CA ALA A 335 -2.85 -2.86 -31.52
C ALA A 335 -3.75 -3.78 -30.68
N ARG A 336 -3.18 -4.79 -30.03
CA ARG A 336 -3.92 -5.73 -29.17
C ARG A 336 -4.48 -5.05 -27.93
N LEU A 337 -3.67 -4.25 -27.25
CA LEU A 337 -4.07 -3.52 -26.07
C LEU A 337 -4.98 -2.33 -26.39
N ARG A 338 -5.03 -1.90 -27.65
CA ARG A 338 -5.80 -0.73 -28.11
C ARG A 338 -5.41 0.58 -27.43
N VAL A 339 -4.15 0.70 -27.07
CA VAL A 339 -3.60 1.94 -26.50
C VAL A 339 -3.40 3.01 -27.58
N ASN A 340 -3.32 4.27 -27.19
CA ASN A 340 -3.23 5.39 -28.11
C ASN A 340 -1.80 5.51 -28.67
N LYS A 341 -1.65 5.44 -29.98
CA LYS A 341 -0.37 5.68 -30.65
C LYS A 341 -0.15 7.17 -30.88
N VAL A 342 0.92 7.71 -30.32
CA VAL A 342 1.34 9.09 -30.57
C VAL A 342 1.90 9.20 -32.00
N ALA A 343 1.28 10.06 -32.78
CA ALA A 343 1.76 10.34 -34.15
C ALA A 343 2.89 11.36 -34.07
N VAL A 344 4.04 10.99 -34.60
CA VAL A 344 5.18 11.90 -34.78
C VAL A 344 5.39 12.13 -36.27
N ASP A 345 5.65 13.38 -36.64
CA ASP A 345 6.00 13.72 -38.03
C ASP A 345 7.27 12.94 -38.41
N SER A 346 7.21 12.24 -39.54
CA SER A 346 8.32 11.45 -40.05
C SER A 346 9.60 12.26 -40.26
N THR A 347 9.48 13.57 -40.44
CA THR A 347 10.62 14.49 -40.54
C THR A 347 11.39 14.61 -39.23
N VAL A 348 10.71 14.49 -38.08
CA VAL A 348 11.33 14.50 -36.73
C VAL A 348 12.26 13.30 -36.59
N PHE A 349 11.79 12.09 -36.90
CA PHE A 349 12.63 10.89 -36.86
C PHE A 349 13.75 10.86 -37.91
N SER A 350 13.57 11.49 -39.05
CA SER A 350 14.61 11.55 -40.08
C SER A 350 15.74 12.53 -39.76
N THR A 351 15.46 13.52 -38.94
CA THR A 351 16.41 14.54 -38.47
C THR A 351 17.03 14.22 -37.12
N LEU A 352 16.31 13.50 -36.25
CA LEU A 352 16.77 13.08 -34.95
C LEU A 352 17.29 11.64 -34.99
N THR A 353 18.59 11.49 -35.27
CA THR A 353 19.26 10.19 -35.24
C THR A 353 19.63 9.72 -33.84
N ASP A 354 19.51 10.60 -32.86
CA ASP A 354 19.79 10.33 -31.43
C ASP A 354 18.51 9.97 -30.69
N THR A 355 18.46 8.78 -30.11
CA THR A 355 17.35 8.30 -29.29
C THR A 355 17.04 9.23 -28.13
N LYS A 356 18.03 9.96 -27.59
CA LYS A 356 17.83 10.95 -26.51
C LYS A 356 16.99 12.13 -26.95
N LEU A 357 17.15 12.60 -28.19
CA LEU A 357 16.33 13.69 -28.72
C LEU A 357 14.88 13.23 -28.97
N ILE A 358 14.69 11.98 -29.36
CA ILE A 358 13.36 11.38 -29.51
C ILE A 358 12.67 11.25 -28.16
N SER A 359 13.40 10.80 -27.12
CA SER A 359 12.87 10.76 -25.74
C SER A 359 12.50 12.17 -25.24
N ALA A 360 13.35 13.17 -25.47
CA ALA A 360 13.06 14.56 -25.09
C ALA A 360 11.78 15.10 -25.77
N TYR A 361 11.54 14.74 -27.04
CA TYR A 361 10.28 15.05 -27.71
C TYR A 361 9.09 14.38 -27.01
N GLY A 362 9.24 13.11 -26.63
CA GLY A 362 8.22 12.37 -25.91
C GLY A 362 7.89 12.98 -24.54
N TYR A 363 8.91 13.43 -23.82
CA TYR A 363 8.72 14.12 -22.52
C TYR A 363 7.98 15.45 -22.69
N ALA A 364 8.35 16.25 -23.71
CA ALA A 364 7.64 17.48 -23.99
C ALA A 364 6.17 17.22 -24.38
N TYR A 365 5.90 16.14 -25.10
CA TYR A 365 4.54 15.71 -25.43
C TYR A 365 3.76 15.31 -24.15
N ALA A 366 4.37 14.53 -23.26
CA ALA A 366 3.76 14.12 -22.01
C ALA A 366 3.41 15.33 -21.12
N ASP A 367 4.36 16.25 -20.95
CA ASP A 367 4.15 17.48 -20.16
C ASP A 367 3.04 18.35 -20.74
N GLN A 368 2.98 18.50 -22.07
CA GLN A 368 1.94 19.29 -22.73
C GLN A 368 0.53 18.73 -22.52
N HIS A 369 0.40 17.41 -22.32
CA HIS A 369 -0.88 16.72 -22.20
C HIS A 369 -1.20 16.27 -20.75
N ASN A 370 -0.40 16.71 -19.79
CA ASN A 370 -0.53 16.29 -18.39
C ASN A 370 -0.47 14.75 -18.21
N TYR A 371 0.44 14.08 -18.92
CA TYR A 371 0.65 12.64 -18.78
C TYR A 371 1.88 12.33 -17.94
N LEU A 372 1.73 11.33 -17.05
CA LEU A 372 2.86 10.76 -16.33
C LEU A 372 3.75 9.97 -17.30
N THR A 373 5.05 10.25 -17.34
CA THR A 373 5.98 9.44 -18.10
C THR A 373 6.33 8.17 -17.36
N LEU A 374 6.08 7.00 -17.94
CA LEU A 374 6.53 5.72 -17.42
C LEU A 374 7.83 5.32 -18.10
N GLU A 375 8.89 5.28 -17.29
CA GLU A 375 10.21 4.86 -17.71
C GLU A 375 10.31 3.33 -17.70
N THR A 376 11.07 2.76 -18.62
CA THR A 376 11.11 1.32 -18.85
C THR A 376 12.36 0.63 -18.32
N ALA A 377 13.23 1.38 -17.64
CA ALA A 377 14.44 0.82 -17.04
C ALA A 377 14.12 -0.01 -15.80
N ASP A 378 14.73 -1.20 -15.73
CA ASP A 378 14.72 -2.07 -14.56
C ASP A 378 15.90 -1.77 -13.62
N LYS A 379 15.92 -2.38 -12.44
CA LYS A 379 16.99 -2.27 -11.45
C LYS A 379 18.37 -2.61 -12.03
N THR A 380 18.44 -3.61 -12.92
CA THR A 380 19.68 -4.02 -13.58
C THR A 380 20.21 -2.92 -14.51
N ILE A 381 19.33 -2.33 -15.31
CA ILE A 381 19.68 -1.22 -16.21
C ILE A 381 20.08 0.01 -15.40
N LEU A 382 19.33 0.37 -14.38
CA LEU A 382 19.64 1.50 -13.52
C LEU A 382 20.97 1.35 -12.81
N ALA A 383 21.28 0.14 -12.30
CA ALA A 383 22.57 -0.15 -11.64
C ALA A 383 23.77 -0.08 -12.61
N LEU A 384 23.59 -0.53 -13.86
CA LEU A 384 24.67 -0.61 -14.83
C LEU A 384 24.91 0.71 -15.59
N LYS A 385 23.84 1.46 -15.85
CA LYS A 385 23.91 2.64 -16.72
C LYS A 385 23.62 3.96 -16.01
N GLY A 386 23.09 3.88 -14.79
CA GLY A 386 22.55 5.05 -14.08
C GLY A 386 21.23 5.52 -14.68
N THR A 387 20.67 6.58 -14.10
CA THR A 387 19.49 7.25 -14.64
C THR A 387 19.91 8.12 -15.83
N GLU A 388 19.32 7.87 -16.98
CA GLU A 388 19.39 8.83 -18.08
C GLU A 388 18.45 10.02 -17.78
N ILE A 389 18.50 11.06 -18.62
CA ILE A 389 17.63 12.23 -18.50
C ILE A 389 16.17 11.74 -18.51
N SER A 390 15.45 12.01 -17.42
CA SER A 390 14.02 11.76 -17.29
C SER A 390 13.25 13.08 -17.30
N SER A 391 11.93 13.03 -17.52
CA SER A 391 11.09 14.20 -17.32
C SER A 391 10.98 14.52 -15.81
N ALA A 392 10.54 15.73 -15.48
CA ALA A 392 10.27 16.11 -14.10
C ALA A 392 9.15 15.24 -13.48
N HIS A 393 8.32 14.63 -14.32
CA HIS A 393 7.17 13.81 -13.95
C HIS A 393 7.34 12.40 -14.50
N SER A 394 8.29 11.66 -13.93
CA SER A 394 8.59 10.27 -14.33
C SER A 394 8.43 9.29 -13.19
N LEU A 395 7.92 8.10 -13.52
CA LEU A 395 7.86 6.93 -12.64
C LEU A 395 8.57 5.76 -13.31
N TRP A 396 9.34 4.99 -12.55
CA TRP A 396 10.00 3.75 -12.98
C TRP A 396 9.27 2.54 -12.39
N PRO A 397 8.20 2.04 -13.02
CA PRO A 397 7.43 0.93 -12.45
C PRO A 397 8.26 -0.33 -12.22
N LEU A 398 9.27 -0.57 -13.06
CA LEU A 398 10.16 -1.73 -12.98
C LEU A 398 11.49 -1.45 -12.26
N GLY A 399 11.65 -0.24 -11.67
CA GLY A 399 12.93 0.24 -11.14
C GLY A 399 13.50 -0.57 -9.97
N ASP A 400 12.66 -1.25 -9.21
CA ASP A 400 13.06 -2.11 -8.09
C ASP A 400 13.21 -3.60 -8.47
N MET A 401 12.91 -3.95 -9.73
CA MET A 401 12.93 -5.34 -10.19
C MET A 401 14.20 -5.69 -10.97
N TYR A 402 14.74 -6.87 -10.74
CA TYR A 402 15.78 -7.41 -11.60
C TYR A 402 15.20 -7.89 -12.93
N HIS A 403 16.03 -7.92 -13.95
CA HIS A 403 15.60 -8.36 -15.29
C HIS A 403 15.01 -9.79 -15.31
N ALA A 404 15.51 -10.69 -14.44
CA ALA A 404 14.97 -12.04 -14.29
C ALA A 404 13.50 -12.02 -13.87
N ASP A 405 13.15 -11.16 -12.91
CA ASP A 405 11.79 -11.05 -12.36
C ASP A 405 10.81 -10.53 -13.42
N ILE A 406 11.30 -9.63 -14.31
CA ILE A 406 10.48 -9.12 -15.43
C ILE A 406 10.16 -10.22 -16.44
N VAL A 407 11.09 -11.17 -16.64
CA VAL A 407 10.82 -12.34 -17.49
C VAL A 407 9.69 -13.20 -16.92
N ASP A 408 9.63 -13.34 -15.60
CA ASP A 408 8.55 -14.09 -14.94
C ASP A 408 7.23 -13.32 -14.97
N LEU A 409 7.26 -12.00 -14.75
CA LEU A 409 6.09 -11.14 -14.95
C LEU A 409 5.50 -11.22 -16.37
N ALA A 410 6.35 -11.30 -17.37
CA ALA A 410 5.90 -11.35 -18.77
C ALA A 410 5.20 -12.68 -19.15
N ARG A 411 5.21 -13.68 -18.27
CA ARG A 411 4.53 -14.98 -18.46
C ARG A 411 3.12 -15.01 -17.87
N VAL A 412 2.83 -14.08 -17.01
CA VAL A 412 1.52 -13.88 -16.37
C VAL A 412 0.59 -13.11 -17.30
#